data_89a0220f343341473a8463512f53fab9
#
_entry.id   89a0220f343341473a8463512f53fab9
#
_cell.length_a   1.000
_cell.length_b   1.000
_cell.length_c   1.000
_cell.angle_alpha   90.00
_cell.angle_beta   90.00
_cell.angle_gamma   90.00
#
_symmetry.space_group_name_H-M   'P 1'
#
loop_
_entity.id
_entity.type
_entity.pdbx_description
1 polymer ?
#
loop_
_entity_poly.entity_id
_entity_poly.type
_entity_poly.pdbx_seq_one_letter_code
_entity_poly.pdbx_strand_id
1 'polypeptide(L)'
;MNFIARICLSTIALVFITGCSDESASHSHNETEVTNDGHDHAHDHGHDHGSDGPHGGHILGLGDEEYHLEWLHNDAGKLTFYLLDATAKEDVTTTTNSITIETTVKDEIKSVTLNSTTPDAKTHNCFEATDPVLLQRLELVGHGVTAKATVQIGETAYSGEFEHHDHGHGHAH
;
A
#
# COMPACT_ATOMS: atom_id res chain seq x y z
N MET A 1 -8.96 -46.14 -14.77
CA MET A 1 -9.08 -47.06 -13.60
C MET A 1 -7.88 -46.73 -12.70
N ASN A 2 -8.11 -46.17 -11.62
CA ASN A 2 -7.68 -46.34 -10.23
C ASN A 2 -7.71 -44.98 -9.49
N PHE A 3 -8.76 -44.86 -8.74
CA PHE A 3 -8.93 -43.85 -7.65
C PHE A 3 -7.98 -44.19 -6.50
N ILE A 4 -7.31 -43.22 -5.93
CA ILE A 4 -6.90 -43.27 -4.54
C ILE A 4 -7.25 -41.93 -3.88
N ALA A 5 -8.35 -41.92 -3.18
CA ALA A 5 -8.69 -40.88 -2.20
C ALA A 5 -7.77 -41.02 -0.98
N ARG A 6 -7.12 -39.94 -0.56
CA ARG A 6 -6.50 -39.85 0.76
C ARG A 6 -7.17 -38.71 1.54
N ILE A 7 -8.06 -39.17 2.42
CA ILE A 7 -8.63 -38.35 3.49
C ILE A 7 -7.57 -38.23 4.58
N CYS A 8 -7.09 -37.03 4.86
CA CYS A 8 -6.34 -36.72 6.07
C CYS A 8 -7.24 -35.93 7.02
N LEU A 9 -7.68 -36.63 8.05
CA LEU A 9 -8.34 -36.08 9.23
C LEU A 9 -7.22 -35.42 10.09
N SER A 10 -7.27 -34.11 10.34
CA SER A 10 -6.43 -33.47 11.37
C SER A 10 -7.31 -32.83 12.42
N THR A 11 -7.10 -33.34 13.60
CA THR A 11 -7.73 -33.03 14.88
C THR A 11 -7.41 -31.60 15.35
N ILE A 12 -8.48 -30.94 15.78
CA ILE A 12 -8.47 -29.64 16.47
C ILE A 12 -7.99 -29.86 17.91
N ALA A 13 -6.96 -29.14 18.33
CA ALA A 13 -6.61 -28.99 19.73
C ALA A 13 -6.94 -27.56 20.18
N LEU A 14 -7.96 -27.45 21.02
CA LEU A 14 -8.42 -26.23 21.67
C LEU A 14 -7.58 -26.05 22.94
N VAL A 15 -6.81 -24.96 23.04
CA VAL A 15 -6.14 -24.56 24.30
C VAL A 15 -6.73 -23.25 24.78
N PHE A 16 -7.48 -23.30 25.87
CA PHE A 16 -7.90 -22.15 26.66
C PHE A 16 -6.79 -21.78 27.62
N ILE A 17 -6.36 -20.51 27.61
CA ILE A 17 -5.59 -19.94 28.70
C ILE A 17 -6.34 -18.71 29.21
N THR A 18 -6.96 -18.87 30.36
CA THR A 18 -7.46 -17.81 31.22
C THR A 18 -6.30 -17.29 32.08
N GLY A 19 -6.13 -16.00 32.15
CA GLY A 19 -5.18 -15.33 33.04
C GLY A 19 -5.67 -13.93 33.39
N CYS A 20 -6.11 -13.78 34.64
CA CYS A 20 -6.62 -12.58 35.30
C CYS A 20 -5.53 -11.60 35.73
N SER A 21 -6.06 -10.43 36.09
CA SER A 21 -5.65 -9.49 37.16
C SER A 21 -4.84 -8.30 36.75
N ASP A 22 -5.52 -7.13 36.86
CA ASP A 22 -5.53 -6.17 37.95
C ASP A 22 -4.20 -5.40 38.14
N GLU A 23 -4.22 -4.10 38.01
CA GLU A 23 -4.29 -3.17 39.11
C GLU A 23 -4.23 -1.69 38.71
N SER A 24 -5.06 -0.92 39.36
CA SER A 24 -5.21 0.52 39.30
C SER A 24 -3.99 1.29 39.75
N ALA A 25 -3.65 2.38 39.07
CA ALA A 25 -2.98 3.50 39.73
C ALA A 25 -3.47 4.83 39.13
N SER A 26 -4.32 5.49 39.88
CA SER A 26 -4.72 6.89 39.72
C SER A 26 -3.55 7.82 40.04
N HIS A 27 -3.20 8.71 39.12
CA HIS A 27 -2.51 9.94 39.44
C HIS A 27 -3.27 11.14 38.90
N SER A 28 -3.90 11.83 39.82
CA SER A 28 -4.38 13.20 39.64
C SER A 28 -3.19 14.16 39.76
N HIS A 29 -3.01 15.05 38.80
CA HIS A 29 -2.37 16.35 39.01
C HIS A 29 -2.92 17.35 37.99
N ASN A 30 -3.72 18.25 38.55
CA ASN A 30 -3.48 19.69 38.63
C ASN A 30 -3.78 20.49 37.36
N GLU A 31 -4.89 21.20 37.51
CA GLU A 31 -5.35 22.29 36.65
C GLU A 31 -4.31 23.40 36.61
N THR A 32 -3.98 23.84 35.42
CA THR A 32 -3.47 25.19 35.19
C THR A 32 -4.20 25.73 33.97
N GLU A 33 -5.09 26.66 34.22
CA GLU A 33 -5.71 27.48 33.19
C GLU A 33 -4.63 28.29 32.46
N VAL A 34 -4.60 28.17 31.12
CA VAL A 34 -3.96 29.17 30.26
C VAL A 34 -4.89 29.46 29.08
N THR A 35 -5.41 30.66 29.13
CA THR A 35 -6.04 31.50 28.14
C THR A 35 -6.05 31.06 26.68
N ASN A 36 -7.29 31.04 26.19
CA ASN A 36 -7.79 31.03 24.84
C ASN A 36 -7.18 32.16 23.99
N ASP A 37 -6.41 31.77 22.96
CA ASP A 37 -6.22 32.58 21.76
C ASP A 37 -6.64 31.76 20.54
N GLY A 38 -7.80 32.13 20.00
CA GLY A 38 -8.38 31.53 18.82
C GLY A 38 -7.53 31.83 17.57
N HIS A 39 -6.90 30.83 17.06
CA HIS A 39 -6.48 30.77 15.67
C HIS A 39 -7.26 29.67 14.97
N ASP A 40 -8.30 30.12 14.25
CA ASP A 40 -8.97 29.33 13.23
C ASP A 40 -7.95 29.00 12.12
N HIS A 41 -7.26 27.89 12.28
CA HIS A 41 -6.57 27.27 11.18
C HIS A 41 -7.58 26.34 10.51
N ALA A 42 -8.12 26.79 9.38
CA ALA A 42 -8.74 25.92 8.43
C ALA A 42 -7.68 24.83 8.10
N HIS A 43 -7.84 23.67 8.71
CA HIS A 43 -7.07 22.50 8.33
C HIS A 43 -7.60 22.07 6.96
N ASP A 44 -6.87 22.50 5.93
CA ASP A 44 -6.85 21.82 4.65
C ASP A 44 -6.48 20.37 4.98
N HIS A 45 -7.44 19.47 4.84
CA HIS A 45 -7.22 18.03 4.96
C HIS A 45 -6.48 17.57 3.71
N GLY A 46 -5.22 17.98 3.58
CA GLY A 46 -4.27 17.27 2.77
C GLY A 46 -4.19 15.86 3.35
N HIS A 47 -4.68 14.89 2.60
CA HIS A 47 -4.59 13.49 2.95
C HIS A 47 -3.11 13.14 3.02
N ASP A 48 -2.57 13.09 4.24
CA ASP A 48 -1.21 12.61 4.53
C ASP A 48 -1.21 11.09 4.32
N HIS A 49 -0.94 10.67 3.09
CA HIS A 49 -0.74 9.26 2.73
C HIS A 49 0.60 8.71 3.22
N GLY A 50 1.12 9.26 4.31
CA GLY A 50 2.32 8.81 5.00
C GLY A 50 2.11 7.58 5.88
N SER A 51 1.03 6.82 5.69
CA SER A 51 0.82 5.57 6.41
C SER A 51 1.27 4.39 5.56
N ASP A 52 2.09 3.53 6.15
CA ASP A 52 2.39 2.22 5.58
C ASP A 52 1.07 1.47 5.34
N GLY A 53 0.91 0.89 4.16
CA GLY A 53 -0.22 0.05 3.83
C GLY A 53 -0.23 -1.26 4.63
N PRO A 54 -1.23 -2.12 4.44
CA PRO A 54 -1.36 -3.38 5.18
C PRO A 54 -0.19 -4.35 4.98
N HIS A 55 0.59 -4.20 3.92
CA HIS A 55 1.80 -4.99 3.65
C HIS A 55 3.10 -4.23 4.00
N GLY A 56 3.00 -3.02 4.54
CA GLY A 56 4.13 -2.18 4.94
C GLY A 56 4.76 -1.39 3.80
N GLY A 57 4.02 -1.17 2.72
CA GLY A 57 4.43 -0.41 1.54
C GLY A 57 3.78 0.97 1.43
N HIS A 58 4.15 1.71 0.40
CA HIS A 58 3.60 3.02 0.11
C HIS A 58 2.25 2.92 -0.60
N ILE A 59 1.31 3.77 -0.21
CA ILE A 59 -0.03 3.81 -0.79
C ILE A 59 -0.09 4.80 -1.96
N LEU A 60 -0.77 4.40 -3.03
CA LEU A 60 -1.08 5.19 -4.22
C LEU A 60 -2.58 5.12 -4.49
N GLY A 61 -3.29 6.25 -4.48
CA GLY A 61 -4.70 6.33 -4.84
C GLY A 61 -4.92 6.10 -6.34
N LEU A 62 -5.99 5.40 -6.71
CA LEU A 62 -6.43 5.14 -8.08
C LEU A 62 -7.79 5.76 -8.35
N GLY A 63 -7.93 6.47 -9.46
CA GLY A 63 -9.14 7.22 -9.79
C GLY A 63 -9.38 8.33 -8.76
N ASP A 64 -10.64 8.46 -8.33
CA ASP A 64 -11.02 9.35 -7.22
C ASP A 64 -10.94 8.61 -5.86
N GLU A 65 -9.84 7.87 -5.61
CA GLU A 65 -9.62 7.01 -4.43
C GLU A 65 -10.64 5.84 -4.30
N GLU A 66 -11.21 5.42 -5.42
CA GLU A 66 -12.10 4.25 -5.44
C GLU A 66 -11.36 2.94 -5.17
N TYR A 67 -10.05 2.89 -5.47
CA TYR A 67 -9.11 1.81 -5.20
C TYR A 67 -7.76 2.40 -4.86
N HIS A 68 -6.87 1.55 -4.32
CA HIS A 68 -5.48 1.91 -4.05
C HIS A 68 -4.54 0.83 -4.58
N LEU A 69 -3.30 1.22 -4.84
CA LEU A 69 -2.17 0.30 -4.96
C LEU A 69 -1.23 0.54 -3.80
N GLU A 70 -0.85 -0.53 -3.12
CA GLU A 70 0.27 -0.50 -2.20
C GLU A 70 1.49 -1.06 -2.91
N TRP A 71 2.62 -0.36 -2.87
CA TRP A 71 3.83 -0.82 -3.52
C TRP A 71 5.02 -0.93 -2.59
N LEU A 72 5.76 -2.01 -2.78
CA LEU A 72 6.97 -2.34 -2.04
C LEU A 72 8.09 -2.60 -3.02
N HIS A 73 9.32 -2.43 -2.55
CA HIS A 73 10.52 -2.78 -3.31
C HIS A 73 11.60 -3.38 -2.42
N ASN A 74 12.60 -3.98 -3.04
CA ASN A 74 13.81 -4.43 -2.36
C ASN A 74 15.07 -3.95 -3.10
N ASP A 75 16.23 -4.11 -2.47
CA ASP A 75 17.53 -3.68 -3.00
C ASP A 75 17.92 -4.35 -4.33
N ALA A 76 17.29 -5.47 -4.68
CA ALA A 76 17.50 -6.15 -5.95
C ALA A 76 16.66 -5.55 -7.11
N GLY A 77 15.87 -4.50 -6.85
CA GLY A 77 14.99 -3.87 -7.83
C GLY A 77 13.71 -4.65 -8.12
N LYS A 78 13.33 -5.57 -7.22
CA LYS A 78 12.02 -6.23 -7.29
C LYS A 78 10.98 -5.25 -6.78
N LEU A 79 9.93 -5.06 -7.56
CA LEU A 79 8.76 -4.26 -7.25
C LEU A 79 7.55 -5.18 -7.09
N THR A 80 6.79 -4.99 -6.02
CA THR A 80 5.55 -5.73 -5.73
C THR A 80 4.43 -4.73 -5.49
N PHE A 81 3.29 -4.94 -6.13
CA PHE A 81 2.11 -4.09 -6.00
C PHE A 81 0.91 -4.93 -5.57
N TYR A 82 0.20 -4.47 -4.56
CA TYR A 82 -1.06 -5.05 -4.08
C TYR A 82 -2.21 -4.11 -4.42
N LEU A 83 -3.31 -4.67 -4.93
CA LEU A 83 -4.53 -3.92 -5.19
C LEU A 83 -5.40 -3.92 -3.93
N LEU A 84 -5.76 -2.72 -3.46
CA LEU A 84 -6.52 -2.50 -2.23
C LEU A 84 -7.86 -1.82 -2.52
N ASP A 85 -8.75 -1.91 -1.55
CA ASP A 85 -10.06 -1.25 -1.55
C ASP A 85 -9.97 0.27 -1.39
N ALA A 86 -11.12 0.96 -1.42
CA ALA A 86 -11.23 2.41 -1.22
C ALA A 86 -10.73 2.90 0.15
N THR A 87 -10.60 2.01 1.12
CA THR A 87 -10.09 2.36 2.46
C THR A 87 -8.60 2.12 2.61
N ALA A 88 -7.93 1.59 1.58
CA ALA A 88 -6.52 1.17 1.56
C ALA A 88 -6.16 0.17 2.68
N LYS A 89 -7.10 -0.70 3.07
CA LYS A 89 -6.92 -1.62 4.20
C LYS A 89 -7.05 -3.09 3.83
N GLU A 90 -7.85 -3.41 2.82
CA GLU A 90 -8.16 -4.78 2.46
C GLU A 90 -7.79 -5.05 1.00
N ASP A 91 -7.24 -6.24 0.74
CA ASP A 91 -6.96 -6.70 -0.62
C ASP A 91 -8.26 -6.88 -1.41
N VAL A 92 -8.27 -6.35 -2.63
CA VAL A 92 -9.32 -6.62 -3.61
C VAL A 92 -8.74 -7.26 -4.86
N THR A 93 -9.57 -7.89 -5.66
CA THR A 93 -9.11 -8.62 -6.85
C THR A 93 -9.66 -8.06 -8.14
N THR A 94 -8.89 -8.20 -9.22
CA THR A 94 -9.32 -7.94 -10.59
C THR A 94 -9.13 -9.17 -11.47
N THR A 95 -9.79 -9.21 -12.63
CA THR A 95 -9.58 -10.25 -13.66
C THR A 95 -8.37 -9.97 -14.55
N THR A 96 -7.82 -8.77 -14.49
CA THR A 96 -6.60 -8.40 -15.21
C THR A 96 -5.38 -9.04 -14.57
N ASN A 97 -4.53 -9.66 -15.36
CA ASN A 97 -3.32 -10.34 -14.91
C ASN A 97 -2.06 -9.47 -14.95
N SER A 98 -2.19 -8.20 -15.21
CA SER A 98 -1.06 -7.25 -15.24
C SER A 98 -1.51 -5.82 -14.95
N ILE A 99 -0.55 -5.01 -14.48
CA ILE A 99 -0.67 -3.56 -14.36
C ILE A 99 0.43 -2.88 -15.16
N THR A 100 0.27 -1.61 -15.47
CA THR A 100 1.25 -0.83 -16.22
C THR A 100 1.73 0.35 -15.40
N ILE A 101 3.04 0.55 -15.34
CA ILE A 101 3.66 1.73 -14.76
C ILE A 101 4.33 2.52 -15.88
N GLU A 102 3.94 3.77 -16.04
CA GLU A 102 4.57 4.72 -16.96
C GLU A 102 5.39 5.72 -16.17
N THR A 103 6.63 5.93 -16.58
CA THR A 103 7.50 6.98 -16.02
C THR A 103 7.93 7.94 -17.10
N THR A 104 7.93 9.23 -16.79
CA THR A 104 8.37 10.28 -17.69
C THR A 104 9.55 11.03 -17.10
N VAL A 105 10.65 11.12 -17.86
CA VAL A 105 11.84 11.90 -17.52
C VAL A 105 12.06 12.89 -18.66
N LYS A 106 11.91 14.18 -18.41
CA LYS A 106 11.83 15.22 -19.44
C LYS A 106 10.70 14.88 -20.40
N ASP A 107 10.99 14.49 -21.67
CA ASP A 107 10.00 14.12 -22.66
C ASP A 107 10.05 12.61 -23.00
N GLU A 108 10.88 11.83 -22.30
CA GLU A 108 11.03 10.38 -22.51
C GLU A 108 10.05 9.61 -21.63
N ILE A 109 9.11 8.91 -22.25
CA ILE A 109 8.16 8.02 -21.58
C ILE A 109 8.70 6.59 -21.65
N LYS A 110 8.77 5.89 -20.49
CA LYS A 110 9.02 4.46 -20.41
C LYS A 110 7.84 3.78 -19.74
N SER A 111 7.29 2.77 -20.39
CA SER A 111 6.21 1.93 -19.87
C SER A 111 6.75 0.56 -19.48
N VAL A 112 6.38 0.07 -18.30
CA VAL A 112 6.76 -1.25 -17.78
C VAL A 112 5.49 -1.98 -17.35
N THR A 113 5.36 -3.24 -17.76
CA THR A 113 4.26 -4.11 -17.36
C THR A 113 4.70 -5.00 -16.20
N LEU A 114 3.94 -4.99 -15.10
CA LEU A 114 4.09 -5.91 -13.99
C LEU A 114 3.03 -7.00 -14.12
N ASN A 115 3.45 -8.25 -14.00
CA ASN A 115 2.55 -9.39 -14.15
C ASN A 115 2.09 -9.93 -12.80
N SER A 116 0.92 -10.54 -12.79
CA SER A 116 0.40 -11.21 -11.59
C SER A 116 1.33 -12.33 -11.11
N THR A 117 1.46 -12.44 -9.81
CA THR A 117 2.21 -13.53 -9.14
C THR A 117 1.49 -14.88 -9.25
N THR A 118 0.21 -14.88 -9.64
CA THR A 118 -0.63 -16.08 -9.80
C THR A 118 -1.26 -16.11 -11.19
N PRO A 119 -0.49 -16.28 -12.29
CA PRO A 119 -0.98 -16.09 -13.67
C PRO A 119 -2.11 -17.05 -14.06
N ASP A 120 -2.20 -18.23 -13.43
CA ASP A 120 -3.23 -19.24 -13.70
C ASP A 120 -4.53 -19.05 -12.89
N ALA A 121 -4.56 -18.06 -11.99
CA ALA A 121 -5.75 -17.72 -11.23
C ALA A 121 -6.81 -17.01 -12.12
N LYS A 122 -8.06 -17.01 -11.67
CA LYS A 122 -9.14 -16.26 -12.35
C LYS A 122 -9.17 -14.79 -11.97
N THR A 123 -8.62 -14.47 -10.81
CA THR A 123 -8.56 -13.11 -10.26
C THR A 123 -7.20 -12.88 -9.62
N HIS A 124 -6.76 -11.65 -9.62
CA HIS A 124 -5.42 -11.22 -9.25
C HIS A 124 -5.48 -9.98 -8.35
N ASN A 125 -4.61 -9.93 -7.34
CA ASN A 125 -4.45 -8.78 -6.44
C ASN A 125 -2.99 -8.35 -6.27
N CYS A 126 -2.03 -9.21 -6.66
CA CYS A 126 -0.61 -8.97 -6.47
C CYS A 126 0.14 -9.06 -7.81
N PHE A 127 0.96 -8.05 -8.13
CA PHE A 127 1.69 -7.90 -9.39
C PHE A 127 3.15 -7.61 -9.11
N GLU A 128 4.05 -8.21 -9.90
CA GLU A 128 5.48 -8.09 -9.68
C GLU A 128 6.25 -7.86 -10.98
N ALA A 129 7.36 -7.14 -10.85
CA ALA A 129 8.44 -7.09 -11.83
C ALA A 129 9.78 -6.91 -11.11
N THR A 130 10.87 -7.31 -11.78
CA THR A 130 12.21 -6.94 -11.36
C THR A 130 12.80 -6.02 -12.42
N ASP A 131 12.82 -4.74 -12.14
CA ASP A 131 13.35 -3.68 -13.01
C ASP A 131 14.04 -2.60 -12.15
N PRO A 132 15.38 -2.68 -11.96
CA PRO A 132 16.12 -1.68 -11.18
C PRO A 132 16.05 -0.28 -11.78
N VAL A 133 15.83 -0.14 -13.10
CA VAL A 133 15.69 1.18 -13.73
C VAL A 133 14.33 1.78 -13.42
N LEU A 134 13.26 0.97 -13.38
CA LEU A 134 11.96 1.42 -12.94
C LEU A 134 12.02 1.87 -11.47
N LEU A 135 12.62 1.04 -10.58
CA LEU A 135 12.79 1.41 -9.18
C LEU A 135 13.50 2.76 -9.03
N GLN A 136 14.66 2.93 -9.67
CA GLN A 136 15.39 4.20 -9.62
C GLN A 136 14.54 5.39 -10.10
N ARG A 137 13.70 5.22 -11.13
CA ARG A 137 12.80 6.27 -11.61
C ARG A 137 11.71 6.58 -10.58
N LEU A 138 11.13 5.58 -9.91
CA LEU A 138 10.11 5.78 -8.87
C LEU A 138 10.69 6.52 -7.66
N GLU A 139 11.91 6.22 -7.23
CA GLU A 139 12.62 6.94 -6.15
C GLU A 139 12.93 8.41 -6.50
N LEU A 140 12.96 8.76 -7.78
CA LEU A 140 13.20 10.12 -8.28
C LEU A 140 11.92 10.89 -8.62
N VAL A 141 10.74 10.36 -8.30
CA VAL A 141 9.47 11.09 -8.48
C VAL A 141 9.51 12.39 -7.68
N GLY A 142 9.07 13.51 -8.31
CA GLY A 142 9.22 14.85 -7.75
C GLY A 142 10.56 15.53 -8.02
N HIS A 143 11.60 14.77 -8.41
CA HIS A 143 12.91 15.28 -8.80
C HIS A 143 13.14 15.25 -10.32
N GLY A 144 12.13 15.67 -11.09
CA GLY A 144 12.19 15.71 -12.55
C GLY A 144 11.76 14.39 -13.20
N VAL A 145 11.18 13.49 -12.41
CA VAL A 145 10.48 12.29 -12.87
C VAL A 145 9.01 12.39 -12.45
N THR A 146 8.11 12.04 -13.36
CA THR A 146 6.71 11.75 -13.02
C THR A 146 6.44 10.28 -13.29
N ALA A 147 5.55 9.68 -12.52
CA ALA A 147 5.18 8.28 -12.70
C ALA A 147 3.67 8.10 -12.49
N LYS A 148 3.08 7.19 -13.27
CA LYS A 148 1.66 6.86 -13.21
C LYS A 148 1.47 5.34 -13.28
N ALA A 149 0.65 4.82 -12.37
CA ALA A 149 0.16 3.45 -12.45
C ALA A 149 -1.19 3.40 -13.17
N THR A 150 -1.45 2.32 -13.90
CA THR A 150 -2.75 2.03 -14.52
C THR A 150 -3.10 0.56 -14.31
N VAL A 151 -4.32 0.33 -13.82
CA VAL A 151 -4.89 -1.00 -13.59
C VAL A 151 -6.29 -1.09 -14.20
N GLN A 152 -6.59 -2.21 -14.84
CA GLN A 152 -7.93 -2.49 -15.33
C GLN A 152 -8.73 -3.25 -14.26
N ILE A 153 -9.84 -2.70 -13.79
CA ILE A 153 -10.74 -3.33 -12.82
C ILE A 153 -12.13 -3.46 -13.46
N GLY A 154 -12.54 -4.68 -13.75
CA GLY A 154 -13.71 -4.92 -14.58
C GLY A 154 -13.52 -4.34 -15.97
N GLU A 155 -14.42 -3.44 -16.41
CA GLU A 155 -14.37 -2.76 -17.71
C GLU A 155 -13.73 -1.35 -17.65
N THR A 156 -13.31 -0.90 -16.45
CA THR A 156 -12.78 0.45 -16.22
C THR A 156 -11.28 0.41 -15.96
N ALA A 157 -10.56 1.33 -16.60
CA ALA A 157 -9.15 1.59 -16.32
C ALA A 157 -9.03 2.68 -15.25
N TYR A 158 -8.42 2.34 -14.14
CA TYR A 158 -8.10 3.25 -13.05
C TYR A 158 -6.63 3.62 -13.10
N SER A 159 -6.33 4.88 -12.85
CA SER A 159 -4.93 5.34 -12.78
C SER A 159 -4.69 6.24 -11.58
N GLY A 160 -3.46 6.23 -11.09
CA GLY A 160 -2.98 7.12 -10.04
C GLY A 160 -1.56 7.59 -10.33
N GLU A 161 -1.22 8.78 -9.88
CA GLU A 161 0.12 9.35 -10.00
C GLU A 161 0.91 9.10 -8.73
N PHE A 162 2.18 8.71 -8.88
CA PHE A 162 3.08 8.58 -7.75
C PHE A 162 3.41 9.97 -7.22
N GLU A 163 3.27 10.14 -5.92
CA GLU A 163 3.63 11.37 -5.23
C GLU A 163 5.05 11.28 -4.67
N HIS A 164 5.67 12.46 -4.50
CA HIS A 164 6.98 12.54 -3.87
C HIS A 164 6.82 12.36 -2.36
N HIS A 165 7.40 11.31 -1.81
CA HIS A 165 7.51 11.13 -0.38
C HIS A 165 8.84 11.69 0.11
N ASP A 166 8.79 12.85 0.77
CA ASP A 166 9.94 13.37 1.52
C ASP A 166 10.22 12.40 2.69
N HIS A 167 11.19 11.53 2.52
CA HIS A 167 11.80 10.83 3.64
C HIS A 167 12.56 11.86 4.48
N GLY A 168 11.85 12.57 5.35
CA GLY A 168 12.40 13.55 6.25
C GLY A 168 13.46 12.91 7.14
N HIS A 169 14.71 12.87 6.66
CA HIS A 169 15.86 12.64 7.52
C HIS A 169 16.01 13.86 8.43
N GLY A 170 15.25 13.87 9.53
CA GLY A 170 15.43 14.83 10.60
C GLY A 170 16.83 14.68 11.18
N HIS A 171 17.80 15.38 10.60
CA HIS A 171 19.07 15.61 11.24
C HIS A 171 18.81 16.58 12.39
N ALA A 172 18.56 16.04 13.59
CA ALA A 172 18.64 16.79 14.82
C ALA A 172 20.13 17.21 15.02
N HIS A 173 20.36 18.50 14.93
CA HIS A 173 21.63 19.15 15.35
C HIS A 173 21.51 19.54 16.82
#